data_1e0843677048ce9da869080aee8c8ae7
#
_entry.id   1e0843677048ce9da869080aee8c8ae7
#
_cell.length_a   1.000
_cell.length_b   1.000
_cell.length_c   1.000
_cell.angle_alpha   90.00
_cell.angle_beta   90.00
_cell.angle_gamma   90.00
#
_symmetry.space_group_name_H-M   'P 1'
#
loop_
_entity.id
_entity.type
_entity.pdbx_description
1 polymer ?
#
loop_
_entity_poly.entity_id
_entity_poly.type
_entity_poly.pdbx_seq_one_letter_code
_entity_poly.pdbx_strand_id
1 'polypeptide(L)'
;MYYGWWIVIGMFGVLTVSSGFGFYNLSVYLNVLVRDTGFPVSAVSFAITLFFLIGGVGGIVIARLINVVSIRVLMIGGAFVGGASLAMASQVESLGEIYFWFALFGLGNCAGSIVVSTTLITRWFPGANRSIALSLTSTGLSFCGIV
;
A
#
# COMPACT_ATOMS: atom_id res chain seq x y z
N MET A 1 -6.69 27.08 12.65
CA MET A 1 -5.90 25.86 12.36
C MET A 1 -5.89 25.66 10.86
N TYR A 2 -4.72 25.49 10.26
CA TYR A 2 -4.60 25.34 8.79
C TYR A 2 -5.16 23.99 8.39
N TYR A 3 -6.13 23.95 7.48
CA TYR A 3 -6.80 22.72 7.01
C TYR A 3 -5.82 21.64 6.50
N GLY A 4 -4.64 22.06 6.03
CA GLY A 4 -3.57 21.19 5.57
C GLY A 4 -3.05 20.20 6.63
N TRP A 5 -3.07 20.53 7.91
CA TRP A 5 -2.62 19.63 8.98
C TRP A 5 -3.54 18.40 9.16
N TRP A 6 -4.83 18.57 8.91
CA TRP A 6 -5.77 17.44 8.89
C TRP A 6 -5.47 16.45 7.78
N ILE A 7 -4.98 16.96 6.64
CA ILE A 7 -4.53 16.12 5.51
C ILE A 7 -3.28 15.33 5.92
N VAL A 8 -2.32 15.96 6.61
CA VAL A 8 -1.11 15.28 7.10
C VAL A 8 -1.47 14.15 8.07
N ILE A 9 -2.36 14.39 9.02
CA ILE A 9 -2.84 13.36 9.98
C ILE A 9 -3.54 12.22 9.25
N GLY A 10 -4.42 12.52 8.31
CA GLY A 10 -5.10 11.51 7.49
C GLY A 10 -4.12 10.66 6.67
N MET A 11 -3.13 11.31 6.04
CA MET A 11 -2.11 10.61 5.25
C MET A 11 -1.15 9.79 6.11
N PHE A 12 -0.82 10.27 7.31
CA PHE A 12 -0.07 9.50 8.31
C PHE A 12 -0.81 8.20 8.64
N GLY A 13 -2.11 8.27 8.94
CA GLY A 13 -2.94 7.09 9.20
C GLY A 13 -2.99 6.12 8.02
N VAL A 14 -3.22 6.63 6.80
CA VAL A 14 -3.24 5.81 5.58
C VAL A 14 -1.90 5.12 5.36
N LEU A 15 -0.77 5.82 5.49
CA LEU A 15 0.54 5.22 5.32
C LEU A 15 0.85 4.18 6.40
N THR A 16 0.46 4.43 7.64
CA THR A 16 0.61 3.47 8.74
C THR A 16 -0.14 2.17 8.44
N VAL A 17 -1.41 2.27 8.05
CA VAL A 17 -2.24 1.09 7.70
C VAL A 17 -1.70 0.38 6.46
N SER A 18 -1.39 1.13 5.39
CA SER A 18 -0.84 0.53 4.16
C SER A 18 0.50 -0.16 4.37
N SER A 19 1.39 0.42 5.20
CA SER A 19 2.67 -0.21 5.55
C SER A 19 2.48 -1.46 6.38
N GLY A 20 1.56 -1.41 7.36
CA GLY A 20 1.25 -2.56 8.19
C GLY A 20 0.83 -3.76 7.38
N PHE A 21 -0.18 -3.59 6.58
CA PHE A 21 -0.70 -4.67 5.75
C PHE A 21 0.21 -5.01 4.56
N GLY A 22 0.88 -4.02 3.96
CA GLY A 22 1.67 -4.20 2.74
C GLY A 22 3.11 -4.63 2.95
N PHE A 23 3.73 -4.29 4.07
CA PHE A 23 5.15 -4.60 4.31
C PHE A 23 5.37 -5.49 5.54
N TYR A 24 4.86 -5.09 6.69
CA TYR A 24 5.17 -5.77 7.95
C TYR A 24 4.42 -7.10 8.11
N ASN A 25 3.20 -7.19 7.62
CA ASN A 25 2.42 -8.43 7.68
C ASN A 25 2.78 -9.47 6.58
N LEU A 26 3.62 -9.12 5.58
CA LEU A 26 3.99 -10.07 4.53
C LEU A 26 4.68 -11.33 5.06
N SER A 27 5.52 -11.19 6.07
CA SER A 27 6.18 -12.34 6.71
C SER A 27 5.19 -13.21 7.48
N VAL A 28 4.17 -12.60 8.10
CA VAL A 28 3.08 -13.33 8.76
C VAL A 28 2.24 -14.08 7.73
N TYR A 29 1.87 -13.43 6.64
CA TYR A 29 1.13 -14.07 5.54
C TYR A 29 1.90 -15.25 4.95
N LEU A 30 3.22 -15.12 4.78
CA LEU A 30 4.07 -16.21 4.30
C LEU A 30 3.97 -17.43 5.23
N ASN A 31 4.15 -17.23 6.53
CA ASN A 31 4.11 -18.31 7.50
C ASN A 31 2.74 -18.97 7.59
N VAL A 32 1.67 -18.17 7.60
CA VAL A 32 0.29 -18.68 7.68
C VAL A 32 -0.06 -19.44 6.41
N LEU A 33 0.19 -18.86 5.22
CA LEU A 33 -0.10 -19.51 3.95
C LEU A 33 0.65 -20.83 3.78
N VAL A 34 1.94 -20.88 4.10
CA VAL A 34 2.72 -22.12 4.03
C VAL A 34 2.17 -23.18 4.98
N ARG A 35 1.73 -22.78 6.17
CA ARG A 35 1.19 -23.69 7.17
C ARG A 35 -0.18 -24.24 6.80
N ASP A 36 -1.07 -23.38 6.31
CA ASP A 36 -2.46 -23.73 6.06
C ASP A 36 -2.66 -24.44 4.71
N THR A 37 -1.90 -24.04 3.67
CA THR A 37 -2.04 -24.60 2.33
C THR A 37 -1.02 -25.69 2.03
N GLY A 38 0.05 -25.84 2.83
CA GLY A 38 1.12 -26.80 2.59
C GLY A 38 1.99 -26.51 1.34
N PHE A 39 1.85 -25.32 0.74
CA PHE A 39 2.64 -24.96 -0.43
C PHE A 39 4.11 -24.72 -0.05
N PRO A 40 5.04 -24.99 -0.98
CA PRO A 40 6.47 -24.74 -0.74
C PRO A 40 6.73 -23.24 -0.52
N VAL A 41 7.60 -22.93 0.44
CA VAL A 41 8.00 -21.56 0.78
C VAL A 41 8.43 -20.75 -0.45
N SER A 42 9.09 -21.41 -1.40
CA SER A 42 9.53 -20.77 -2.66
C SER A 42 8.37 -20.23 -3.49
N ALA A 43 7.24 -20.93 -3.55
CA ALA A 43 6.07 -20.50 -4.31
C ALA A 43 5.39 -19.30 -3.66
N VAL A 44 5.25 -19.31 -2.32
CA VAL A 44 4.67 -18.16 -1.59
C VAL A 44 5.61 -16.95 -1.62
N SER A 45 6.93 -17.17 -1.54
CA SER A 45 7.92 -16.09 -1.71
C SER A 45 7.86 -15.46 -3.10
N PHE A 46 7.58 -16.24 -4.13
CA PHE A 46 7.37 -15.72 -5.48
C PHE A 46 6.11 -14.83 -5.57
N ALA A 47 5.03 -15.18 -4.88
CA ALA A 47 3.84 -14.33 -4.78
C ALA A 47 4.16 -12.96 -4.15
N ILE A 48 4.98 -12.94 -3.10
CA ILE A 48 5.45 -11.70 -2.47
C ILE A 48 6.33 -10.88 -3.43
N THR A 49 7.17 -11.55 -4.21
CA THR A 49 7.98 -10.88 -5.25
C THR A 49 7.09 -10.23 -6.31
N LEU A 50 6.03 -10.93 -6.75
CA LEU A 50 5.02 -10.38 -7.66
C LEU A 50 4.32 -9.16 -7.08
N PHE A 51 3.98 -9.19 -5.79
CA PHE A 51 3.40 -8.03 -5.09
C PHE A 51 4.31 -6.80 -5.22
N PHE A 52 5.60 -6.92 -4.93
CA PHE A 52 6.54 -5.82 -5.04
C PHE A 52 6.78 -5.37 -6.48
N LEU A 53 6.90 -6.30 -7.41
CA LEU A 53 7.15 -6.00 -8.81
C LEU A 53 5.97 -5.27 -9.46
N ILE A 54 4.76 -5.79 -9.26
CA ILE A 54 3.53 -5.17 -9.76
C ILE A 54 3.24 -3.87 -9.01
N GLY A 55 3.54 -3.83 -7.71
CA GLY A 55 3.52 -2.62 -6.92
C GLY A 55 4.44 -1.53 -7.47
N GLY A 56 5.66 -1.87 -7.84
CA GLY A 56 6.61 -0.93 -8.45
C GLY A 56 6.13 -0.38 -9.80
N VAL A 57 5.71 -1.27 -10.69
CA VAL A 57 5.15 -0.87 -12.01
C VAL A 57 3.84 -0.08 -11.82
N GLY A 58 2.97 -0.54 -10.93
CA GLY A 58 1.72 0.13 -10.58
C GLY A 58 1.95 1.54 -10.07
N GLY A 59 3.01 1.77 -9.29
CA GLY A 59 3.40 3.09 -8.82
C GLY A 59 3.65 4.09 -9.95
N ILE A 60 4.25 3.65 -11.06
CA ILE A 60 4.47 4.49 -12.26
C ILE A 60 3.14 4.85 -12.92
N VAL A 61 2.23 3.87 -13.02
CA VAL A 61 0.90 4.08 -13.58
C VAL A 61 0.10 5.05 -12.71
N ILE A 62 0.11 4.85 -11.41
CA ILE A 62 -0.55 5.72 -10.43
C ILE A 62 0.00 7.14 -10.50
N ALA A 63 1.32 7.31 -10.63
CA ALA A 63 1.95 8.63 -10.75
C ALA A 63 1.47 9.41 -11.99
N ARG A 64 1.15 8.72 -13.08
CA ARG A 64 0.53 9.33 -14.27
C ARG A 64 -0.97 9.60 -14.04
N LEU A 65 -1.67 8.67 -13.41
CA LEU A 65 -3.12 8.76 -13.17
C LEU A 65 -3.50 9.91 -12.22
N ILE A 66 -2.63 10.25 -11.26
CA ILE A 66 -2.85 11.38 -10.32
C ILE A 66 -3.06 12.72 -11.05
N ASN A 67 -2.56 12.87 -12.27
CA ASN A 67 -2.73 14.09 -13.06
C ASN A 67 -4.09 14.17 -13.76
N VAL A 68 -4.76 13.05 -13.95
CA VAL A 68 -6.02 12.92 -14.71
C VAL A 68 -7.20 12.63 -13.79
N VAL A 69 -6.98 11.82 -12.77
CA VAL A 69 -8.03 11.36 -11.83
C VAL A 69 -7.85 12.03 -10.47
N SER A 70 -8.95 12.32 -9.80
CA SER A 70 -8.88 12.88 -8.45
C SER A 70 -8.23 11.89 -7.47
N ILE A 71 -7.32 12.39 -6.64
CA ILE A 71 -6.58 11.59 -5.64
C ILE A 71 -7.54 10.81 -4.72
N ARG A 72 -8.70 11.39 -4.41
CA ARG A 72 -9.71 10.73 -3.56
C ARG A 72 -10.23 9.44 -4.18
N VAL A 73 -10.60 9.47 -5.46
CA VAL A 73 -11.10 8.30 -6.20
C VAL A 73 -10.01 7.23 -6.28
N LEU A 74 -8.78 7.66 -6.52
CA LEU A 74 -7.63 6.77 -6.61
C LEU A 74 -7.36 6.04 -5.28
N MET A 75 -7.39 6.76 -4.16
CA MET A 75 -7.18 6.18 -2.82
C MET A 75 -8.32 5.25 -2.41
N ILE A 76 -9.58 5.65 -2.64
CA ILE A 76 -10.75 4.82 -2.30
C ILE A 76 -10.75 3.55 -3.16
N GLY A 77 -10.51 3.68 -4.46
CA GLY A 77 -10.43 2.55 -5.39
C GLY A 77 -9.29 1.59 -5.01
N GLY A 78 -8.11 2.12 -4.69
CA GLY A 78 -6.96 1.32 -4.26
C GLY A 78 -7.20 0.60 -2.94
N ALA A 79 -7.80 1.28 -1.95
CA ALA A 79 -8.14 0.67 -0.67
C ALA A 79 -9.18 -0.45 -0.85
N PHE A 80 -10.18 -0.25 -1.71
CA PHE A 80 -11.18 -1.27 -2.01
C PHE A 80 -10.57 -2.48 -2.71
N VAL A 81 -9.75 -2.25 -3.74
CA VAL A 81 -9.05 -3.33 -4.47
C VAL A 81 -8.10 -4.08 -3.55
N GLY A 82 -7.32 -3.36 -2.73
CA GLY A 82 -6.39 -3.97 -1.78
C GLY A 82 -7.10 -4.79 -0.72
N GLY A 83 -8.16 -4.26 -0.11
CA GLY A 83 -8.95 -4.96 0.90
C GLY A 83 -9.68 -6.20 0.35
N ALA A 84 -10.31 -6.08 -0.83
CA ALA A 84 -10.95 -7.20 -1.50
C ALA A 84 -9.95 -8.30 -1.86
N SER A 85 -8.76 -7.92 -2.36
CA SER A 85 -7.71 -8.88 -2.70
C SER A 85 -7.22 -9.67 -1.49
N LEU A 86 -7.04 -9.02 -0.34
CA LEU A 86 -6.67 -9.71 0.90
C LEU A 86 -7.77 -10.64 1.42
N ALA A 87 -9.03 -10.20 1.35
CA ALA A 87 -10.16 -11.02 1.77
C ALA A 87 -10.29 -12.28 0.90
N MET A 88 -10.08 -12.16 -0.42
CA MET A 88 -10.10 -13.29 -1.33
C MET A 88 -8.87 -14.17 -1.20
N ALA A 89 -7.69 -13.60 -0.91
CA ALA A 89 -6.47 -14.35 -0.67
C ALA A 89 -6.55 -15.28 0.56
N SER A 90 -7.49 -15.05 1.47
CA SER A 90 -7.73 -15.94 2.62
C SER A 90 -8.51 -17.22 2.26
N GLN A 91 -9.11 -17.32 1.08
CA GLN A 91 -9.93 -18.45 0.63
C GLN A 91 -9.30 -19.18 -0.57
N VAL A 92 -8.00 -19.03 -0.75
CA VAL A 92 -7.29 -19.56 -1.91
C VAL A 92 -7.01 -21.04 -1.75
N GLU A 93 -7.34 -21.82 -2.78
CA GLU A 93 -7.07 -23.26 -2.86
C GLU A 93 -5.99 -23.60 -3.91
N SER A 94 -5.63 -22.65 -4.79
CA SER A 94 -4.65 -22.89 -5.84
C SER A 94 -3.51 -21.86 -5.88
N LEU A 95 -2.30 -22.29 -6.27
CA LEU A 95 -1.13 -21.42 -6.41
C LEU A 95 -1.35 -20.26 -7.40
N GLY A 96 -2.09 -20.51 -8.48
CA GLY A 96 -2.40 -19.46 -9.48
C GLY A 96 -3.25 -18.34 -8.90
N GLU A 97 -4.19 -18.68 -8.01
CA GLU A 97 -5.03 -17.69 -7.33
C GLU A 97 -4.23 -16.84 -6.35
N ILE A 98 -3.28 -17.43 -5.63
CA ILE A 98 -2.36 -16.68 -4.75
C ILE A 98 -1.62 -15.62 -5.56
N TYR A 99 -1.03 -15.99 -6.67
CA TYR A 99 -0.28 -15.06 -7.53
C TYR A 99 -1.17 -13.94 -8.05
N PHE A 100 -2.38 -14.25 -8.48
CA PHE A 100 -3.34 -13.27 -8.97
C PHE A 100 -3.77 -12.28 -7.87
N TRP A 101 -4.16 -12.79 -6.70
CA TRP A 101 -4.61 -11.93 -5.60
C TRP A 101 -3.50 -11.08 -5.00
N PHE A 102 -2.29 -11.61 -4.87
CA PHE A 102 -1.13 -10.83 -4.43
C PHE A 102 -0.72 -9.76 -5.45
N ALA A 103 -0.83 -10.05 -6.73
CA ALA A 103 -0.61 -9.07 -7.79
C ALA A 103 -1.64 -7.93 -7.71
N LEU A 104 -2.91 -8.26 -7.53
CA LEU A 104 -4.00 -7.29 -7.39
C LEU A 104 -3.87 -6.47 -6.09
N PHE A 105 -3.45 -7.11 -4.99
CA PHE A 105 -3.13 -6.44 -3.74
C PHE A 105 -1.97 -5.44 -3.91
N GLY A 106 -0.93 -5.80 -4.67
CA GLY A 106 0.16 -4.89 -5.02
C GLY A 106 -0.33 -3.63 -5.75
N LEU A 107 -1.23 -3.78 -6.71
CA LEU A 107 -1.86 -2.65 -7.42
C LEU A 107 -2.69 -1.77 -6.47
N GLY A 108 -3.51 -2.38 -5.61
CA GLY A 108 -4.33 -1.65 -4.64
C GLY A 108 -3.47 -0.86 -3.65
N ASN A 109 -2.39 -1.46 -3.17
CA ASN A 109 -1.47 -0.84 -2.20
C ASN A 109 -0.72 0.37 -2.80
N CYS A 110 -0.49 0.39 -4.13
CA CYS A 110 0.15 1.53 -4.79
C CYS A 110 -0.64 2.84 -4.62
N ALA A 111 -1.95 2.77 -4.58
CA ALA A 111 -2.80 3.95 -4.45
C ALA A 111 -2.75 4.56 -3.03
N GLY A 112 -2.38 3.77 -2.01
CA GLY A 112 -2.07 4.25 -0.65
C GLY A 112 -0.58 4.51 -0.42
N SER A 113 0.26 4.46 -1.46
CA SER A 113 1.70 4.53 -1.35
C SER A 113 2.24 5.92 -1.01
N ILE A 114 3.53 5.94 -0.66
CA ILE A 114 4.28 7.17 -0.38
C ILE A 114 4.24 8.16 -1.56
N VAL A 115 4.11 7.67 -2.80
CA VAL A 115 4.04 8.50 -4.03
C VAL A 115 2.79 9.37 -4.02
N VAL A 116 1.63 8.81 -3.70
CA VAL A 116 0.36 9.55 -3.60
C VAL A 116 0.42 10.55 -2.45
N SER A 117 0.93 10.13 -1.31
CA SER A 117 1.07 10.96 -0.11
C SER A 117 1.99 12.15 -0.34
N THR A 118 3.16 11.93 -0.93
CA THR A 118 4.11 13.00 -1.24
C THR A 118 3.54 13.98 -2.26
N THR A 119 2.86 13.49 -3.29
CA THR A 119 2.22 14.35 -4.31
C THR A 119 1.12 15.21 -3.70
N LEU A 120 0.30 14.64 -2.82
CA LEU A 120 -0.77 15.39 -2.15
C LEU A 120 -0.19 16.49 -1.25
N ILE A 121 0.78 16.16 -0.41
CA ILE A 121 1.41 17.12 0.51
C ILE A 121 2.10 18.24 -0.28
N THR A 122 2.78 17.91 -1.36
CA THR A 122 3.47 18.93 -2.19
C THR A 122 2.51 19.90 -2.87
N ARG A 123 1.27 19.48 -3.15
CA ARG A 123 0.23 20.36 -3.71
C ARG A 123 -0.37 21.29 -2.65
N TRP A 124 -0.43 20.87 -1.39
CA TRP A 124 -1.08 21.62 -0.31
C TRP A 124 -0.11 22.49 0.51
N PHE A 125 1.17 22.16 0.54
CA PHE A 125 2.20 22.89 1.29
C PHE A 125 3.26 23.49 0.37
N PRO A 126 3.04 24.69 -0.17
CA PRO A 126 4.10 25.44 -0.86
C PRO A 126 5.04 26.08 0.17
N GLY A 127 6.34 25.81 0.09
CA GLY A 127 7.35 26.48 0.90
C GLY A 127 8.03 25.63 1.99
N ALA A 128 8.57 26.28 3.02
CA ALA A 128 9.43 25.66 4.04
C ALA A 128 8.74 24.55 4.88
N ASN A 129 7.44 24.65 5.09
CA ASN A 129 6.68 23.66 5.87
C ASN A 129 6.46 22.33 5.13
N ARG A 130 6.79 22.26 3.84
CA ARG A 130 6.66 21.05 3.02
C ARG A 130 7.54 19.92 3.53
N SER A 131 8.79 20.20 3.90
CA SER A 131 9.72 19.19 4.39
C SER A 131 9.26 18.60 5.72
N ILE A 132 8.73 19.44 6.62
CA ILE A 132 8.19 18.99 7.92
C ILE A 132 6.96 18.10 7.72
N ALA A 133 6.04 18.52 6.84
CA ALA A 133 4.85 17.73 6.53
C ALA A 133 5.19 16.38 5.89
N LEU A 134 6.18 16.33 4.98
CA LEU A 134 6.68 15.10 4.36
C LEU A 134 7.34 14.18 5.39
N SER A 135 8.21 14.71 6.24
CA SER A 135 8.89 13.93 7.27
C SER A 135 7.88 13.32 8.24
N LEU A 136 6.90 14.12 8.70
CA LEU A 136 5.88 13.64 9.62
C LEU A 136 5.04 12.52 9.00
N THR A 137 4.66 12.67 7.74
CA THR A 137 3.87 11.65 7.02
C THR A 137 4.69 10.38 6.78
N SER A 138 5.98 10.52 6.44
CA SER A 138 6.88 9.38 6.23
C SER A 138 7.17 8.60 7.52
N THR A 139 7.12 9.25 8.68
CA THR A 139 7.25 8.59 9.98
C THR A 139 6.11 7.56 10.21
N GLY A 140 4.94 7.76 9.58
CA GLY A 140 3.86 6.78 9.59
C GLY A 140 4.26 5.39 9.05
N LEU A 141 5.18 5.34 8.08
CA LEU A 141 5.74 4.08 7.58
C LEU A 141 6.49 3.30 8.67
N SER A 142 7.30 4.01 9.46
CA SER A 142 8.13 3.39 10.50
C SER A 142 7.33 3.08 11.77
N PHE A 143 6.27 3.84 12.03
CA PHE A 143 5.45 3.68 13.23
C PHE A 143 4.77 2.31 13.29
N CYS A 144 4.34 1.78 12.15
CA CYS A 144 3.73 0.46 12.08
C CYS A 144 4.71 -0.69 12.41
N GLY A 145 6.02 -0.48 12.27
CA GLY A 145 7.03 -1.48 12.64
C GLY A 145 7.26 -1.61 14.16
N ILE A 146 6.68 -0.71 14.96
CA ILE A 146 6.81 -0.70 16.42
C ILE A 146 5.59 -1.35 17.10
N VAL A 147 4.45 -1.37 16.42
CA VAL A 147 3.17 -1.95 16.88
C VAL A 147 3.01 -3.35 16.35
#